data_977966349eca5c16b2ca372045dd8009
#
_entry.id   977966349eca5c16b2ca372045dd8009
#
_cell.length_a   1.000
_cell.length_b   1.000
_cell.length_c   1.000
_cell.angle_alpha   90.00
_cell.angle_beta   90.00
_cell.angle_gamma   90.00
#
_symmetry.space_group_name_H-M   'P 1'
#
loop_
_entity.id
_entity.type
_entity.pdbx_description
1 polymer ?
#
loop_
_entity_poly.entity_id
_entity_poly.type
_entity_poly.pdbx_seq_one_letter_code
_entity_poly.pdbx_strand_id
1 'polypeptide(L)'
;VVGLDNFATGHRHNLEQVRGLVSAEQWARFRFIEGDIRRLEDCRVACEGVDYVLHQAALGSVPRSLEDPITTNAANIDGFLNVLVAARDAKVQRFVYAASSSTYGDHPGLPKVEDRIGKPLSPYAVTKLVNEQYADVFARTYGFRTIGLRYFNIFGPRQDPNGAYAAVVPKWTAAMMAGDPVEVWLF
;
A
#
# COMPACT_ATOMS: atom_id res chain seq x y z
N VAL A 1 4.34 0.18 18.68
CA VAL A 1 3.98 0.30 17.25
C VAL A 1 3.69 1.76 16.92
N VAL A 2 4.18 2.24 15.77
CA VAL A 2 3.88 3.58 15.25
C VAL A 2 3.05 3.42 13.99
N GLY A 3 1.94 4.14 13.88
CA GLY A 3 1.12 4.23 12.67
C GLY A 3 1.18 5.64 12.08
N LEU A 4 1.33 5.74 10.77
CA LEU A 4 1.26 6.99 10.01
C LEU A 4 0.18 6.85 8.93
N ASP A 5 -0.81 7.73 8.92
CA ASP A 5 -1.89 7.75 7.93
C ASP A 5 -2.50 9.16 7.84
N ASN A 6 -2.97 9.57 6.68
CA ASN A 6 -3.66 10.84 6.46
C ASN A 6 -5.18 10.70 6.29
N PHE A 7 -5.71 9.49 6.43
CA PHE A 7 -7.11 9.14 6.24
C PHE A 7 -7.71 9.50 4.86
N ALA A 8 -6.86 9.61 3.83
CA ALA A 8 -7.36 9.87 2.47
C ALA A 8 -8.28 8.77 1.94
N THR A 9 -8.05 7.53 2.38
CA THR A 9 -8.86 6.35 2.02
C THR A 9 -9.19 5.47 3.22
N GLY A 10 -8.55 5.69 4.35
CA GLY A 10 -8.79 4.99 5.61
C GLY A 10 -9.87 5.67 6.47
N HIS A 11 -10.30 4.98 7.53
CA HIS A 11 -11.34 5.47 8.42
C HIS A 11 -10.90 5.41 9.89
N ARG A 12 -11.15 6.49 10.64
CA ARG A 12 -10.80 6.58 12.08
C ARG A 12 -11.45 5.48 12.92
N HIS A 13 -12.68 5.08 12.58
CA HIS A 13 -13.36 4.00 13.29
C HIS A 13 -12.60 2.66 13.27
N ASN A 14 -11.73 2.43 12.26
CA ASN A 14 -10.89 1.23 12.24
C ASN A 14 -9.89 1.20 13.41
N LEU A 15 -9.34 2.36 13.79
CA LEU A 15 -8.46 2.46 14.96
C LEU A 15 -9.23 2.23 16.25
N GLU A 16 -10.47 2.74 16.36
CA GLU A 16 -11.35 2.54 17.51
C GLU A 16 -11.71 1.06 17.66
N GLN A 17 -12.02 0.38 16.57
CA GLN A 17 -12.25 -1.06 16.57
C GLN A 17 -11.02 -1.85 17.04
N VAL A 18 -9.82 -1.50 16.53
CA VAL A 18 -8.58 -2.14 16.96
C VAL A 18 -8.34 -1.90 18.45
N ARG A 19 -8.60 -0.68 18.95
CA ARG A 19 -8.50 -0.37 20.38
C ARG A 19 -9.37 -1.29 21.23
N GLY A 20 -10.56 -1.64 20.75
CA GLY A 20 -11.48 -2.58 21.44
C GLY A 20 -11.01 -4.04 21.42
N LEU A 21 -10.05 -4.39 20.56
CA LEU A 21 -9.55 -5.76 20.37
C LEU A 21 -8.23 -6.04 21.11
N VAL A 22 -7.59 -5.02 21.68
CA VAL A 22 -6.31 -5.14 22.38
C VAL A 22 -6.42 -4.69 23.82
N SER A 23 -5.48 -5.11 24.68
CA SER A 23 -5.48 -4.64 26.07
C SER A 23 -5.10 -3.16 26.17
N ALA A 24 -5.48 -2.50 27.28
CA ALA A 24 -5.10 -1.12 27.55
C ALA A 24 -3.58 -0.93 27.55
N GLU A 25 -2.84 -1.90 28.05
CA GLU A 25 -1.38 -1.89 28.05
C GLU A 25 -0.81 -2.00 26.63
N GLN A 26 -1.36 -2.84 25.77
CA GLN A 26 -0.97 -2.95 24.36
C GLN A 26 -1.29 -1.65 23.61
N TRP A 27 -2.47 -1.08 23.84
CA TRP A 27 -2.88 0.19 23.25
C TRP A 27 -1.98 1.35 23.68
N ALA A 28 -1.58 1.42 24.93
CA ALA A 28 -0.68 2.47 25.42
C ALA A 28 0.69 2.49 24.72
N ARG A 29 1.09 1.38 24.11
CA ARG A 29 2.32 1.27 23.29
C ARG A 29 2.12 1.59 21.81
N PHE A 30 0.91 1.95 21.39
CA PHE A 30 0.61 2.40 20.05
C PHE A 30 0.63 3.92 19.98
N ARG A 31 1.45 4.47 19.10
CA ARG A 31 1.49 5.89 18.76
C ARG A 31 0.95 6.08 17.35
N PHE A 32 -0.06 6.92 17.21
CA PHE A 32 -0.62 7.28 15.90
C PHE A 32 -0.17 8.70 15.54
N ILE A 33 0.26 8.87 14.30
CA ILE A 33 0.63 10.14 13.68
C ILE A 33 -0.33 10.37 12.52
N GLU A 34 -1.16 11.40 12.62
CA GLU A 34 -1.90 11.88 11.48
C GLU A 34 -0.97 12.74 10.62
N GLY A 35 -0.53 12.20 9.50
CA GLY A 35 0.43 12.83 8.62
C GLY A 35 0.41 12.23 7.23
N ASP A 36 1.18 12.81 6.34
CA ASP A 36 1.18 12.47 4.92
C ASP A 36 2.56 12.01 4.45
N ILE A 37 2.63 10.86 3.82
CA ILE A 37 3.89 10.32 3.28
C ILE A 37 4.53 11.23 2.23
N ARG A 38 3.75 12.11 1.58
CA ARG A 38 4.28 13.12 0.65
C ARG A 38 5.13 14.18 1.35
N ARG A 39 5.08 14.24 2.67
CA ARG A 39 5.88 15.13 3.52
C ARG A 39 6.99 14.33 4.17
N LEU A 40 8.23 14.59 3.76
CA LEU A 40 9.39 13.86 4.29
C LEU A 40 9.51 13.95 5.81
N GLU A 41 9.16 15.10 6.40
CA GLU A 41 9.23 15.28 7.86
C GLU A 41 8.27 14.35 8.62
N ASP A 42 7.05 14.13 8.12
CA ASP A 42 6.10 13.20 8.72
C ASP A 42 6.66 11.77 8.68
N CYS A 43 7.33 11.41 7.58
CA CYS A 43 8.00 10.12 7.44
C CYS A 43 9.16 9.96 8.41
N ARG A 44 9.98 11.01 8.61
CA ARG A 44 11.09 11.01 9.56
C ARG A 44 10.61 10.80 10.99
N VAL A 45 9.58 11.55 11.40
CA VAL A 45 8.97 11.41 12.73
C VAL A 45 8.38 10.01 12.93
N ALA A 46 7.81 9.40 11.89
CA ALA A 46 7.26 8.06 11.96
C ALA A 46 8.35 6.97 12.03
N CYS A 47 9.50 7.18 11.40
CA CYS A 47 10.61 6.22 11.36
C CYS A 47 11.55 6.34 12.56
N GLU A 48 11.42 7.37 13.40
CA GLU A 48 12.28 7.56 14.55
C GLU A 48 12.15 6.44 15.58
N GLY A 49 13.26 5.75 15.85
CA GLY A 49 13.35 4.68 16.86
C GLY A 49 12.57 3.40 16.51
N VAL A 50 12.24 3.17 15.22
CA VAL A 50 11.59 1.94 14.79
C VAL A 50 12.60 0.96 14.17
N ASP A 51 12.39 -0.33 14.40
CA ASP A 51 13.23 -1.40 13.85
C ASP A 51 12.73 -1.90 12.48
N TYR A 52 11.44 -1.89 12.27
CA TYR A 52 10.79 -2.48 11.09
C TYR A 52 9.76 -1.54 10.50
N VAL A 53 9.74 -1.41 9.18
CA VAL A 53 8.72 -0.64 8.46
C VAL A 53 7.88 -1.58 7.60
N LEU A 54 6.56 -1.48 7.77
CA LEU A 54 5.56 -2.09 6.90
C LEU A 54 4.87 -0.97 6.12
N HIS A 55 5.36 -0.68 4.91
CA HIS A 55 4.83 0.40 4.08
C HIS A 55 3.68 -0.10 3.21
N GLN A 56 2.45 0.22 3.63
CA GLN A 56 1.21 -0.13 2.94
C GLN A 56 0.52 1.10 2.33
N ALA A 57 0.95 2.31 2.70
CA ALA A 57 0.34 3.56 2.28
C ALA A 57 0.53 3.79 0.77
N ALA A 58 -0.57 3.96 0.06
CA ALA A 58 -0.61 4.30 -1.36
C ALA A 58 -2.04 4.67 -1.75
N LEU A 59 -2.18 5.37 -2.87
CA LEU A 59 -3.45 5.47 -3.57
C LEU A 59 -3.58 4.27 -4.52
N GLY A 60 -4.31 3.25 -4.08
CA GLY A 60 -4.66 2.09 -4.89
C GLY A 60 -5.73 2.44 -5.93
N SER A 61 -5.78 1.72 -7.03
CA SER A 61 -6.80 1.75 -8.07
C SER A 61 -6.31 2.25 -9.42
N VAL A 62 -6.56 1.42 -10.42
CA VAL A 62 -6.33 1.77 -11.83
C VAL A 62 -7.25 2.91 -12.28
N PRO A 63 -8.61 2.86 -12.08
CA PRO A 63 -9.48 3.96 -12.49
C PRO A 63 -9.07 5.31 -11.89
N ARG A 64 -8.80 5.39 -10.58
CA ARG A 64 -8.32 6.63 -9.93
C ARG A 64 -7.06 7.16 -10.60
N SER A 65 -6.12 6.29 -10.93
CA SER A 65 -4.87 6.72 -11.57
C SER A 65 -5.04 7.24 -12.99
N LEU A 66 -6.12 6.83 -13.67
CA LEU A 66 -6.49 7.37 -14.99
C LEU A 66 -7.16 8.73 -14.86
N GLU A 67 -7.97 8.93 -13.82
CA GLU A 67 -8.65 10.21 -13.54
C GLU A 67 -7.68 11.26 -13.01
N ASP A 68 -6.82 10.88 -12.05
CA ASP A 68 -5.85 11.79 -11.43
C ASP A 68 -4.47 11.11 -11.29
N PRO A 69 -3.71 11.07 -12.39
CA PRO A 69 -2.37 10.50 -12.37
C PRO A 69 -1.38 11.32 -11.54
N ILE A 70 -1.57 12.64 -11.43
CA ILE A 70 -0.64 13.51 -10.69
C ILE A 70 -0.69 13.22 -9.20
N THR A 71 -1.88 13.21 -8.60
CA THR A 71 -2.03 12.88 -7.17
C THR A 71 -1.62 11.44 -6.89
N THR A 72 -1.92 10.50 -7.80
CA THR A 72 -1.48 9.11 -7.71
C THR A 72 0.05 9.02 -7.71
N ASN A 73 0.73 9.74 -8.61
CA ASN A 73 2.19 9.81 -8.66
C ASN A 73 2.77 10.37 -7.35
N ALA A 74 2.27 11.52 -6.91
CA ALA A 74 2.76 12.19 -5.70
C ALA A 74 2.64 11.28 -4.45
N ALA A 75 1.53 10.55 -4.30
CA ALA A 75 1.37 9.61 -3.20
C ALA A 75 2.24 8.37 -3.35
N ASN A 76 2.24 7.73 -4.53
CA ASN A 76 2.81 6.41 -4.72
C ASN A 76 4.30 6.42 -5.05
N ILE A 77 4.82 7.48 -5.68
CA ILE A 77 6.25 7.60 -6.01
C ILE A 77 6.95 8.51 -5.00
N ASP A 78 6.55 9.77 -4.90
CA ASP A 78 7.21 10.71 -4.00
C ASP A 78 7.03 10.28 -2.54
N GLY A 79 5.81 9.87 -2.18
CA GLY A 79 5.51 9.33 -0.84
C GLY A 79 6.31 8.08 -0.50
N PHE A 80 6.39 7.11 -1.42
CA PHE A 80 7.22 5.92 -1.24
C PHE A 80 8.69 6.29 -1.04
N LEU A 81 9.23 7.16 -1.88
CA LEU A 81 10.62 7.59 -1.80
C LEU A 81 10.91 8.29 -0.48
N ASN A 82 10.01 9.15 0.01
CA ASN A 82 10.15 9.81 1.31
C ASN A 82 10.24 8.80 2.45
N VAL A 83 9.34 7.79 2.47
CA VAL A 83 9.39 6.75 3.51
C VAL A 83 10.64 5.90 3.38
N LEU A 84 11.08 5.58 2.15
CA LEU A 84 12.29 4.79 1.90
C LEU A 84 13.54 5.53 2.39
N VAL A 85 13.64 6.84 2.11
CA VAL A 85 14.73 7.71 2.60
C VAL A 85 14.71 7.82 4.13
N ALA A 86 13.55 8.09 4.73
CA ALA A 86 13.40 8.21 6.17
C ALA A 86 13.79 6.90 6.89
N ALA A 87 13.35 5.75 6.36
CA ALA A 87 13.68 4.44 6.92
C ALA A 87 15.17 4.11 6.81
N ARG A 88 15.81 4.42 5.67
CA ARG A 88 17.26 4.28 5.49
C ARG A 88 18.03 5.13 6.50
N ASP A 89 17.67 6.40 6.63
CA ASP A 89 18.36 7.36 7.51
C ASP A 89 18.20 6.99 8.99
N ALA A 90 17.03 6.47 9.37
CA ALA A 90 16.75 5.91 10.69
C ALA A 90 17.42 4.53 10.92
N LYS A 91 18.10 3.95 9.92
CA LYS A 91 18.79 2.65 9.99
C LYS A 91 17.84 1.49 10.34
N VAL A 92 16.64 1.52 9.81
CA VAL A 92 15.64 0.48 9.99
C VAL A 92 16.19 -0.88 9.52
N GLN A 93 15.98 -1.93 10.32
CA GLN A 93 16.55 -3.26 10.07
C GLN A 93 15.89 -3.97 8.90
N ARG A 94 14.57 -3.77 8.71
CA ARG A 94 13.80 -4.37 7.61
C ARG A 94 12.73 -3.40 7.12
N PHE A 95 12.60 -3.32 5.81
CA PHE A 95 11.59 -2.55 5.12
C PHE A 95 10.80 -3.47 4.19
N VAL A 96 9.53 -3.68 4.49
CA VAL A 96 8.61 -4.46 3.66
C VAL A 96 7.58 -3.52 3.06
N TYR A 97 7.28 -3.64 1.78
CA TYR A 97 6.33 -2.76 1.12
C TYR A 97 5.35 -3.49 0.21
N ALA A 98 4.18 -2.88 0.04
CA ALA A 98 3.16 -3.31 -0.90
C ALA A 98 3.57 -2.93 -2.33
N ALA A 99 4.20 -3.85 -3.03
CA ALA A 99 4.25 -3.87 -4.49
C ALA A 99 2.87 -4.29 -5.04
N SER A 100 2.77 -4.65 -6.30
CA SER A 100 1.48 -4.98 -6.91
C SER A 100 1.61 -6.00 -8.03
N SER A 101 0.62 -6.86 -8.16
CA SER A 101 0.49 -7.73 -9.34
C SER A 101 0.32 -6.93 -10.65
N SER A 102 -0.08 -5.66 -10.58
CA SER A 102 -0.15 -4.79 -11.76
C SER A 102 1.21 -4.56 -12.44
N THR A 103 2.34 -4.82 -11.75
CA THR A 103 3.67 -4.75 -12.35
C THR A 103 3.94 -5.87 -13.36
N TYR A 104 3.16 -6.96 -13.35
CA TYR A 104 3.25 -7.97 -14.39
C TYR A 104 2.78 -7.45 -15.76
N GLY A 105 1.97 -6.39 -15.79
CA GLY A 105 1.56 -5.71 -17.02
C GLY A 105 0.90 -6.64 -18.04
N ASP A 106 1.27 -6.46 -19.31
CA ASP A 106 0.76 -7.22 -20.45
C ASP A 106 1.44 -8.57 -20.67
N HIS A 107 2.28 -9.04 -19.75
CA HIS A 107 2.95 -10.34 -19.90
C HIS A 107 1.93 -11.49 -19.95
N PRO A 108 1.89 -12.32 -21.03
CA PRO A 108 0.83 -13.30 -21.21
C PRO A 108 1.00 -14.58 -20.41
N GLY A 109 2.22 -14.88 -19.90
CA GLY A 109 2.53 -16.15 -19.24
C GLY A 109 1.77 -16.37 -17.93
N LEU A 110 1.35 -17.60 -17.70
CA LEU A 110 0.76 -18.10 -16.47
C LEU A 110 1.48 -19.41 -16.05
N PRO A 111 1.72 -19.62 -14.75
CA PRO A 111 1.51 -18.66 -13.66
C PRO A 111 2.42 -17.43 -13.79
N LYS A 112 2.05 -16.32 -13.14
CA LYS A 112 2.94 -15.15 -13.05
C LYS A 112 4.13 -15.51 -12.15
N VAL A 113 5.34 -15.12 -12.59
CA VAL A 113 6.59 -15.34 -11.87
C VAL A 113 7.37 -14.02 -11.81
N GLU A 114 8.13 -13.81 -10.74
CA GLU A 114 8.67 -12.50 -10.37
C GLU A 114 9.67 -11.93 -11.36
N ASP A 115 10.42 -12.78 -12.05
CA ASP A 115 11.46 -12.40 -13.02
C ASP A 115 10.92 -12.07 -14.42
N ARG A 116 9.60 -12.24 -14.65
CA ARG A 116 8.96 -12.04 -15.94
C ARG A 116 7.83 -11.04 -15.86
N ILE A 117 8.09 -9.83 -16.27
CA ILE A 117 7.10 -8.75 -16.34
C ILE A 117 6.96 -8.23 -17.78
N GLY A 118 5.77 -7.73 -18.08
CA GLY A 118 5.49 -7.00 -19.33
C GLY A 118 5.54 -5.50 -19.13
N LYS A 119 4.80 -4.77 -19.97
CA LYS A 119 4.68 -3.32 -19.88
C LYS A 119 3.53 -2.93 -18.96
N PRO A 120 3.71 -1.94 -18.06
CA PRO A 120 2.61 -1.42 -17.25
C PRO A 120 1.43 -0.96 -18.10
N LEU A 121 0.21 -1.28 -17.66
CA LEU A 121 -1.02 -0.96 -18.40
C LEU A 121 -1.78 0.25 -17.82
N SER A 122 -1.27 0.90 -16.78
CA SER A 122 -1.91 2.05 -16.15
C SER A 122 -0.88 2.93 -15.43
N PRO A 123 -1.19 4.22 -15.15
CA PRO A 123 -0.37 5.06 -14.30
C PRO A 123 -0.11 4.42 -12.92
N TYR A 124 -1.11 3.78 -12.31
CA TYR A 124 -0.92 3.03 -11.07
C TYR A 124 0.14 1.94 -11.21
N ALA A 125 0.09 1.13 -12.27
CA ALA A 125 1.08 0.08 -12.52
C ALA A 125 2.49 0.66 -12.68
N VAL A 126 2.63 1.81 -13.38
CA VAL A 126 3.89 2.55 -13.50
C VAL A 126 4.42 2.93 -12.12
N THR A 127 3.56 3.50 -11.23
CA THR A 127 4.03 3.90 -9.90
C THR A 127 4.55 2.71 -9.09
N LYS A 128 3.90 1.56 -9.19
CA LYS A 128 4.33 0.34 -8.46
C LYS A 128 5.63 -0.25 -9.03
N LEU A 129 5.81 -0.21 -10.33
CA LEU A 129 7.07 -0.62 -10.96
C LEU A 129 8.23 0.32 -10.55
N VAL A 130 8.00 1.62 -10.52
CA VAL A 130 9.01 2.61 -10.08
C VAL A 130 9.42 2.37 -8.62
N ASN A 131 8.48 1.99 -7.75
CA ASN A 131 8.83 1.63 -6.36
C ASN A 131 9.83 0.46 -6.30
N GLU A 132 9.63 -0.58 -7.12
CA GLU A 132 10.56 -1.70 -7.20
C GLU A 132 11.94 -1.27 -7.73
N GLN A 133 11.98 -0.35 -8.71
CA GLN A 133 13.23 0.20 -9.24
C GLN A 133 13.97 1.03 -8.18
N TYR A 134 13.30 1.87 -7.42
CA TYR A 134 13.91 2.59 -6.28
C TYR A 134 14.44 1.63 -5.23
N ALA A 135 13.67 0.62 -4.87
CA ALA A 135 14.07 -0.39 -3.89
C ALA A 135 15.35 -1.11 -4.31
N ASP A 136 15.47 -1.51 -5.58
CA ASP A 136 16.66 -2.13 -6.14
C ASP A 136 17.87 -1.19 -6.13
N VAL A 137 17.69 0.06 -6.56
CA VAL A 137 18.77 1.07 -6.52
C VAL A 137 19.22 1.32 -5.09
N PHE A 138 18.31 1.43 -4.13
CA PHE A 138 18.66 1.62 -2.71
C PHE A 138 19.46 0.44 -2.16
N ALA A 139 19.11 -0.80 -2.55
CA ALA A 139 19.87 -1.98 -2.16
C ALA A 139 21.30 -1.95 -2.70
N ARG A 140 21.49 -1.59 -3.98
CA ARG A 140 22.80 -1.55 -4.63
C ARG A 140 23.66 -0.37 -4.19
N THR A 141 23.06 0.80 -3.99
CA THR A 141 23.79 2.05 -3.73
C THR A 141 24.04 2.28 -2.24
N TYR A 142 23.06 1.98 -1.40
CA TYR A 142 23.11 2.26 0.03
C TYR A 142 23.18 1.00 0.90
N GLY A 143 23.15 -0.20 0.31
CA GLY A 143 23.07 -1.44 1.06
C GLY A 143 21.72 -1.63 1.79
N PHE A 144 20.73 -0.77 1.52
CA PHE A 144 19.42 -0.80 2.18
C PHE A 144 18.48 -1.75 1.46
N ARG A 145 18.47 -3.01 1.90
CA ARG A 145 17.65 -4.08 1.30
C ARG A 145 16.22 -4.04 1.80
N THR A 146 15.29 -4.17 0.88
CA THR A 146 13.85 -4.18 1.13
C THR A 146 13.20 -5.47 0.62
N ILE A 147 11.95 -5.70 0.99
CA ILE A 147 11.12 -6.80 0.48
C ILE A 147 9.85 -6.20 -0.10
N GLY A 148 9.68 -6.30 -1.42
CA GLY A 148 8.45 -5.93 -2.11
C GLY A 148 7.56 -7.14 -2.32
N LEU A 149 6.30 -7.06 -1.88
CA LEU A 149 5.33 -8.13 -2.06
C LEU A 149 4.33 -7.72 -3.15
N ARG A 150 4.35 -8.39 -4.29
CA ARG A 150 3.40 -8.15 -5.40
C ARG A 150 2.05 -8.76 -5.07
N TYR A 151 1.28 -8.05 -4.24
CA TYR A 151 -0.05 -8.49 -3.88
C TYR A 151 -0.96 -8.59 -5.11
N PHE A 152 -1.71 -9.68 -5.17
CA PHE A 152 -2.90 -9.81 -6.00
C PHE A 152 -4.11 -9.22 -5.27
N ASN A 153 -5.33 -9.64 -5.62
CA ASN A 153 -6.53 -9.14 -4.96
C ASN A 153 -6.59 -9.65 -3.51
N ILE A 154 -6.33 -8.78 -2.57
CA ILE A 154 -6.45 -9.06 -1.14
C ILE A 154 -7.82 -8.66 -0.63
N PHE A 155 -8.28 -9.33 0.40
CA PHE A 155 -9.53 -9.02 1.10
C PHE A 155 -9.37 -9.29 2.60
N GLY A 156 -10.24 -8.69 3.41
CA GLY A 156 -10.21 -8.93 4.85
C GLY A 156 -11.19 -8.05 5.62
N PRO A 157 -11.24 -8.22 6.95
CA PRO A 157 -12.07 -7.38 7.82
C PRO A 157 -11.78 -5.89 7.63
N ARG A 158 -12.80 -5.06 7.76
CA ARG A 158 -12.76 -3.60 7.61
C ARG A 158 -12.59 -3.10 6.17
N GLN A 159 -12.59 -3.97 5.19
CA GLN A 159 -12.63 -3.54 3.79
C GLN A 159 -14.05 -3.04 3.48
N ASP A 160 -14.16 -1.80 2.97
CA ASP A 160 -15.43 -1.21 2.59
C ASP A 160 -15.92 -1.81 1.26
N PRO A 161 -17.06 -2.55 1.24
CA PRO A 161 -17.60 -3.10 0.00
C PRO A 161 -18.13 -2.01 -0.95
N ASN A 162 -18.48 -0.83 -0.42
CA ASN A 162 -19.00 0.31 -1.18
C ASN A 162 -17.90 1.28 -1.59
N GLY A 163 -16.66 1.05 -1.17
CA GLY A 163 -15.52 1.84 -1.58
C GLY A 163 -15.40 1.85 -3.10
N ALA A 164 -15.06 2.99 -3.69
CA ALA A 164 -14.94 3.17 -5.15
C ALA A 164 -14.04 2.10 -5.82
N TYR A 165 -13.22 1.43 -5.03
CA TYR A 165 -12.24 0.43 -5.48
C TYR A 165 -12.28 -0.85 -4.64
N ALA A 166 -13.46 -1.19 -4.14
CA ALA A 166 -13.63 -2.44 -3.40
C ALA A 166 -13.25 -3.64 -4.29
N ALA A 167 -12.44 -4.53 -3.73
CA ALA A 167 -12.06 -5.76 -4.41
C ALA A 167 -13.29 -6.64 -4.70
N VAL A 168 -13.17 -7.53 -5.66
CA VAL A 168 -14.27 -8.40 -6.10
C VAL A 168 -14.92 -9.18 -4.94
N VAL A 169 -14.13 -9.73 -4.02
CA VAL A 169 -14.65 -10.54 -2.91
C VAL A 169 -15.60 -9.76 -1.99
N PRO A 170 -15.23 -8.58 -1.41
CA PRO A 170 -16.19 -7.84 -0.58
C PRO A 170 -17.41 -7.33 -1.36
N LYS A 171 -17.28 -6.95 -2.64
CA LYS A 171 -18.43 -6.56 -3.47
C LYS A 171 -19.40 -7.72 -3.67
N TRP A 172 -18.90 -8.88 -4.05
CA TRP A 172 -19.73 -10.06 -4.26
C TRP A 172 -20.37 -10.53 -2.95
N THR A 173 -19.63 -10.53 -1.86
CA THR A 173 -20.18 -10.88 -0.54
C THR A 173 -21.32 -9.94 -0.17
N ALA A 174 -21.16 -8.63 -0.32
CA ALA A 174 -22.21 -7.66 -0.03
C ALA A 174 -23.46 -7.86 -0.92
N ALA A 175 -23.25 -8.02 -2.24
CA ALA A 175 -24.34 -8.29 -3.19
C ALA A 175 -25.10 -9.57 -2.83
N MET A 176 -24.39 -10.67 -2.58
CA MET A 176 -25.00 -11.94 -2.20
C MET A 176 -25.79 -11.84 -0.89
N MET A 177 -25.29 -11.10 0.10
CA MET A 177 -26.00 -10.87 1.38
C MET A 177 -27.25 -10.01 1.18
N ALA A 178 -27.23 -9.07 0.23
CA ALA A 178 -28.39 -8.23 -0.12
C ALA A 178 -29.40 -8.93 -1.06
N GLY A 179 -29.05 -10.07 -1.63
CA GLY A 179 -29.84 -10.74 -2.66
C GLY A 179 -29.72 -10.09 -4.05
N ASP A 180 -28.72 -9.26 -4.25
CA ASP A 180 -28.45 -8.57 -5.52
C ASP A 180 -27.68 -9.46 -6.50
N PRO A 181 -27.82 -9.22 -7.81
CA PRO A 181 -27.02 -9.91 -8.83
C PRO A 181 -25.51 -9.66 -8.65
N VAL A 182 -24.72 -10.71 -8.86
CA VAL A 182 -23.27 -10.62 -8.87
C VAL A 182 -22.79 -10.39 -10.30
N GLU A 183 -22.12 -9.27 -10.55
CA GLU A 183 -21.53 -8.97 -11.85
C GLU A 183 -20.09 -9.52 -11.93
N VAL A 184 -19.80 -10.23 -13.02
CA VAL A 184 -18.46 -10.74 -13.34
C VAL A 184 -17.93 -9.98 -14.55
N TRP A 185 -16.89 -9.19 -14.34
CA TRP A 185 -16.17 -8.53 -15.43
C TRP A 185 -14.98 -9.41 -15.82
N LEU A 186 -15.02 -9.96 -17.03
CA LEU A 186 -13.89 -10.66 -17.64
C LEU A 186 -13.09 -9.60 -18.43
N PHE A 187 -11.89 -9.29 -17.99
CA PHE A 187 -10.94 -8.43 -18.69
C PHE A 187 -9.93 -9.30 -19.47
#